data_5df247bfb19ceae806f587260f318e6f
#
_entry.id   5df247bfb19ceae806f587260f318e6f
#
_cell.length_a   1.000
_cell.length_b   1.000
_cell.length_c   1.000
_cell.angle_alpha   90.00
_cell.angle_beta   90.00
_cell.angle_gamma   90.00
#
_symmetry.space_group_name_H-M   'P 1'
#
loop_
_entity.id
_entity.type
_entity.pdbx_description
1 polymer ?
#
loop_
_entity_poly.entity_id
_entity_poly.type
_entity_poly.pdbx_seq_one_letter_code
_entity_poly.pdbx_strand_id
1 'polypeptide(L)'
;VPPTEEPVEEPEWVEPPISADGRWIDVDLTNQMVYAYEDDTLVASFLVSTGTWMTPTVTGQYHIYVKYRSAPMSGPGYYLPDVPYIMYFYKGYGLHGTYWHSNFGTPMSHGCVNLRTDEAAWLFEWASVGTLVNVHY
;
A
#
# COMPACT_ATOMS: atom_id res chain seq x y z
N VAL A 1 -1.88 -16.19 2.08
CA VAL A 1 -2.49 -16.17 1.89
C VAL A 1 -3.25 -16.62 1.40
N PRO A 2 -3.61 -16.67 1.26
CA PRO A 2 -4.26 -16.83 0.81
C PRO A 2 -5.04 -16.89 0.26
N PRO A 3 -5.37 -17.01 -0.12
CA PRO A 3 -6.09 -16.82 -0.63
C PRO A 3 -7.04 -17.00 -0.98
N THR A 4 -7.39 -17.12 -1.20
CA THR A 4 -8.08 -17.20 -1.52
C THR A 4 -9.10 -17.05 -1.77
N GLU A 5 -9.55 -17.00 -1.82
CA GLU A 5 -10.30 -16.69 -2.03
C GLU A 5 -10.75 -16.02 -2.58
N GLU A 6 -10.64 -15.72 -2.82
CA GLU A 6 -10.87 -14.96 -3.25
C GLU A 6 -11.10 -14.45 -3.94
N PRO A 7 -11.23 -14.51 -4.30
CA PRO A 7 -11.41 -13.91 -5.05
C PRO A 7 -11.96 -13.44 -5.58
N VAL A 8 -12.34 -13.52 -5.83
CA VAL A 8 -12.77 -13.05 -6.30
C VAL A 8 -13.17 -12.25 -6.55
N GLU A 9 -13.37 -11.85 -6.41
CA GLU A 9 -13.60 -11.07 -6.50
C GLU A 9 -13.53 -10.32 -7.18
N GLU A 10 -13.29 -10.01 -7.62
CA GLU A 10 -13.08 -9.24 -8.18
C GLU A 10 -13.12 -9.32 -9.33
N PRO A 11 -13.41 -9.51 -9.86
CA PRO A 11 -13.40 -9.56 -10.88
C PRO A 11 -13.99 -8.90 -11.74
N GLU A 12 -14.61 -8.64 -11.69
CA GLU A 12 -15.21 -8.17 -12.40
C GLU A 12 -15.09 -7.04 -12.69
N TRP A 13 -14.58 -6.48 -12.24
CA TRP A 13 -14.43 -5.30 -12.53
C TRP A 13 -13.48 -5.05 -13.34
N VAL A 14 -13.58 -4.97 -14.08
CA VAL A 14 -13.01 -4.87 -14.91
C VAL A 14 -12.44 -3.71 -15.19
N GLU A 15 -12.59 -2.81 -14.93
CA GLU A 15 -12.00 -1.74 -15.17
C GLU A 15 -11.99 -1.01 -14.37
N PRO A 16 -11.56 -0.61 -13.91
CA PRO A 16 -11.38 0.11 -13.25
C PRO A 16 -10.94 0.83 -13.09
N PRO A 17 -10.81 1.03 -12.85
CA PRO A 17 -10.43 1.55 -12.46
C PRO A 17 -9.91 2.47 -11.91
N ILE A 18 -9.67 3.25 -12.15
CA ILE A 18 -9.28 4.47 -11.64
C ILE A 18 -10.31 4.94 -10.70
N SER A 19 -9.96 5.52 -9.59
CA SER A 19 -10.89 6.07 -8.64
C SER A 19 -11.70 7.19 -9.30
N ALA A 20 -12.83 7.52 -8.70
CA ALA A 20 -13.79 8.44 -9.30
C ALA A 20 -13.17 9.80 -9.64
N ASP A 21 -12.15 10.24 -8.89
CA ASP A 21 -11.48 11.51 -9.10
C ASP A 21 -10.19 11.39 -9.92
N GLY A 22 -9.95 10.23 -10.53
CA GLY A 22 -8.79 9.99 -11.36
C GLY A 22 -7.50 9.69 -10.61
N ARG A 23 -7.52 9.69 -9.29
CA ARG A 23 -6.32 9.41 -8.48
C ARG A 23 -6.11 7.91 -8.34
N TRP A 24 -4.85 7.51 -8.45
CA TRP A 24 -4.50 6.11 -8.21
C TRP A 24 -3.04 6.01 -7.80
N ILE A 25 -2.69 4.88 -7.20
CA ILE A 25 -1.38 4.63 -6.64
C ILE A 25 -0.78 3.44 -7.36
N ASP A 26 0.48 3.59 -7.79
CA ASP A 26 1.25 2.51 -8.39
C ASP A 26 2.35 2.10 -7.43
N VAL A 27 2.40 0.81 -7.09
CA VAL A 27 3.44 0.27 -6.21
C VAL A 27 4.34 -0.62 -7.06
N ASP A 28 5.59 -0.18 -7.23
CA ASP A 28 6.61 -0.87 -8.03
C ASP A 28 7.52 -1.64 -7.08
N LEU A 29 7.31 -2.95 -6.99
CA LEU A 29 8.06 -3.80 -6.07
C LEU A 29 9.51 -3.97 -6.49
N THR A 30 9.76 -3.98 -7.79
CA THR A 30 11.12 -4.15 -8.31
C THR A 30 12.02 -2.97 -7.91
N ASN A 31 11.50 -1.77 -8.04
CA ASN A 31 12.28 -0.55 -7.77
C ASN A 31 12.02 0.01 -6.37
N GLN A 32 11.13 -0.60 -5.59
CA GLN A 32 10.79 -0.15 -4.24
C GLN A 32 10.32 1.30 -4.26
N MET A 33 9.35 1.57 -5.12
CA MET A 33 8.80 2.92 -5.31
C MET A 33 7.27 2.89 -5.23
N VAL A 34 6.73 3.98 -4.74
CA VAL A 34 5.30 4.28 -4.82
C VAL A 34 5.13 5.55 -5.63
N TYR A 35 4.23 5.51 -6.60
CA TYR A 35 3.91 6.65 -7.44
C TYR A 35 2.45 7.03 -7.25
N ALA A 36 2.19 8.31 -7.11
CA ALA A 36 0.83 8.84 -7.02
C ALA A 36 0.51 9.52 -8.34
N TYR A 37 -0.59 9.12 -8.96
CA TYR A 37 -1.02 9.63 -10.27
C TYR A 37 -2.39 10.27 -10.20
N GLU A 38 -2.59 11.29 -11.01
CA GLU A 38 -3.92 11.80 -11.35
C GLU A 38 -4.08 11.59 -12.85
N ASP A 39 -4.93 10.65 -13.24
CA ASP A 39 -5.05 10.17 -14.61
C ASP A 39 -3.66 9.71 -15.10
N ASP A 40 -3.09 10.33 -16.11
CA ASP A 40 -1.77 9.98 -16.61
C ASP A 40 -0.65 10.84 -16.04
N THR A 41 -0.96 11.75 -15.12
CA THR A 41 0.02 12.71 -14.61
C THR A 41 0.61 12.20 -13.29
N LEU A 42 1.93 12.09 -13.24
CA LEU A 42 2.64 11.76 -12.03
C LEU A 42 2.64 12.97 -11.09
N VAL A 43 2.06 12.79 -9.90
CA VAL A 43 1.95 13.86 -8.92
C VAL A 43 3.05 13.80 -7.88
N ALA A 44 3.42 12.58 -7.46
CA ALA A 44 4.45 12.39 -6.42
C ALA A 44 5.05 11.01 -6.54
N SER A 45 6.28 10.85 -6.05
CA SER A 45 6.95 9.55 -5.99
C SER A 45 7.70 9.42 -4.67
N PHE A 46 7.75 8.20 -4.14
CA PHE A 46 8.36 7.94 -2.84
C PHE A 46 9.16 6.65 -2.89
N LEU A 47 10.35 6.67 -2.29
CA LEU A 47 11.14 5.46 -2.09
C LEU A 47 10.59 4.74 -0.85
N VAL A 48 10.27 3.46 -1.00
CA VAL A 48 9.57 2.70 0.04
C VAL A 48 10.27 1.39 0.35
N SER A 49 9.75 0.66 1.33
CA SER A 49 10.18 -0.71 1.62
C SER A 49 8.95 -1.61 1.61
N THR A 50 8.93 -2.59 0.73
CA THR A 50 7.82 -3.54 0.63
C THR A 50 8.16 -4.85 1.34
N GLY A 51 7.35 -5.87 1.15
CA GLY A 51 7.56 -7.15 1.82
C GLY A 51 8.86 -7.83 1.37
N THR A 52 9.47 -8.57 2.31
CA THR A 52 10.67 -9.36 2.00
C THR A 52 10.29 -10.53 1.09
N TRP A 53 11.31 -11.22 0.58
CA TRP A 53 11.06 -12.36 -0.31
C TRP A 53 10.30 -13.49 0.41
N MET A 54 10.39 -13.57 1.74
CA MET A 54 9.67 -14.57 2.52
C MET A 54 8.23 -14.14 2.82
N THR A 55 7.98 -12.84 2.83
CA THR A 55 6.66 -12.28 3.12
C THR A 55 6.36 -11.18 2.10
N PRO A 56 6.23 -11.54 0.83
CA PRO A 56 6.11 -10.54 -0.23
C PRO A 56 4.79 -9.79 -0.18
N THR A 57 4.81 -8.57 -0.71
CA THR A 57 3.59 -7.81 -0.90
C THR A 57 2.79 -8.46 -2.03
N VAL A 58 1.47 -8.54 -1.85
CA VAL A 58 0.59 -9.12 -2.88
C VAL A 58 0.58 -8.25 -4.13
N THR A 59 0.57 -8.87 -5.30
CA THR A 59 0.45 -8.15 -6.56
C THR A 59 -1.00 -8.15 -7.03
N GLY A 60 -1.33 -7.21 -7.90
CA GLY A 60 -2.66 -7.08 -8.47
C GLY A 60 -3.22 -5.69 -8.31
N GLN A 61 -4.51 -5.56 -8.60
CA GLN A 61 -5.20 -4.28 -8.49
C GLN A 61 -6.20 -4.35 -7.36
N TYR A 62 -6.08 -3.41 -6.44
CA TYR A 62 -6.89 -3.34 -5.23
C TYR A 62 -7.38 -1.92 -5.04
N HIS A 63 -8.23 -1.72 -4.03
CA HIS A 63 -8.71 -0.38 -3.67
C HIS A 63 -8.54 -0.20 -2.17
N ILE A 64 -8.18 1.01 -1.76
CA ILE A 64 -8.14 1.32 -0.33
C ILE A 64 -9.55 1.14 0.22
N TYR A 65 -9.68 0.31 1.26
CA TYR A 65 -11.00 0.03 1.83
C TYR A 65 -11.18 0.60 3.23
N VAL A 66 -10.10 0.97 3.90
CA VAL A 66 -10.17 1.58 5.23
C VAL A 66 -8.87 2.33 5.50
N LYS A 67 -8.97 3.43 6.24
CA LYS A 67 -7.83 4.26 6.61
C LYS A 67 -7.85 4.51 8.12
N TYR A 68 -6.67 4.48 8.75
CA TYR A 68 -6.51 4.80 10.17
C TYR A 68 -5.37 5.79 10.33
N ARG A 69 -5.59 6.86 11.10
CA ARG A 69 -4.49 7.78 11.39
C ARG A 69 -3.41 7.11 12.21
N SER A 70 -3.78 6.18 13.07
CA SER A 70 -2.84 5.43 13.89
C SER A 70 -3.54 4.19 14.40
N ALA A 71 -2.85 3.06 14.35
CA ALA A 71 -3.38 1.80 14.87
C ALA A 71 -2.21 0.83 15.07
N PRO A 72 -2.37 -0.14 15.97
CA PRO A 72 -1.34 -1.17 16.10
C PRO A 72 -1.39 -2.14 14.91
N MET A 73 -0.25 -2.70 14.59
CA MET A 73 -0.14 -3.76 13.59
C MET A 73 0.60 -4.93 14.22
N SER A 74 0.12 -6.14 14.01
CA SER A 74 0.76 -7.32 14.58
C SER A 74 0.62 -8.51 13.65
N GLY A 75 1.49 -9.48 13.84
CA GLY A 75 1.48 -10.74 13.14
C GLY A 75 2.39 -11.70 13.86
N PRO A 76 2.62 -12.90 13.29
CA PRO A 76 3.51 -13.86 13.92
C PRO A 76 4.89 -13.27 14.14
N GLY A 77 5.28 -13.18 15.43
CA GLY A 77 6.62 -12.71 15.77
C GLY A 77 6.82 -11.21 15.82
N TYR A 78 5.77 -10.40 15.65
CA TYR A 78 5.95 -8.95 15.77
C TYR A 78 4.71 -8.24 16.26
N TYR A 79 4.94 -7.09 16.89
CA TYR A 79 3.89 -6.16 17.30
C TYR A 79 4.43 -4.75 17.19
N LEU A 80 3.70 -3.89 16.45
CA LEU A 80 4.10 -2.51 16.23
C LEU A 80 2.97 -1.60 16.72
N PRO A 81 3.16 -0.89 17.85
CA PRO A 81 2.13 0.03 18.33
C PRO A 81 2.16 1.33 17.53
N ASP A 82 1.00 1.99 17.48
CA ASP A 82 0.88 3.36 16.95
C ASP A 82 1.47 3.53 15.54
N VAL A 83 1.20 2.59 14.64
CA VAL A 83 1.65 2.72 13.25
C VAL A 83 0.85 3.86 12.61
N PRO A 84 1.53 4.87 12.04
CA PRO A 84 0.83 6.07 11.55
C PRO A 84 0.36 5.93 10.10
N TYR A 85 -0.77 6.58 9.79
CA TYR A 85 -1.26 6.80 8.44
C TYR A 85 -1.41 5.52 7.63
N ILE A 86 -2.26 4.61 8.14
CA ILE A 86 -2.47 3.31 7.51
C ILE A 86 -3.59 3.38 6.48
N MET A 87 -3.32 2.84 5.29
CA MET A 87 -4.30 2.72 4.22
C MET A 87 -4.29 1.27 3.76
N TYR A 88 -5.23 0.47 4.26
CA TYR A 88 -5.33 -0.94 3.88
C TYR A 88 -6.00 -1.08 2.52
N PHE A 89 -5.43 -1.91 1.65
CA PHE A 89 -5.99 -2.13 0.31
C PHE A 89 -6.36 -3.59 0.06
N TYR A 90 -5.84 -4.53 0.83
CA TYR A 90 -6.22 -5.94 0.68
C TYR A 90 -5.92 -6.67 1.99
N LYS A 91 -6.98 -7.16 2.68
CA LYS A 91 -6.82 -7.84 3.97
C LYS A 91 -5.94 -7.01 4.90
N GLY A 92 -4.86 -7.57 5.41
CA GLY A 92 -3.91 -6.85 6.27
C GLY A 92 -2.79 -6.15 5.51
N TYR A 93 -2.86 -6.05 4.18
CA TYR A 93 -1.85 -5.37 3.37
C TYR A 93 -2.23 -3.91 3.19
N GLY A 94 -1.33 -3.02 3.50
CA GLY A 94 -1.59 -1.59 3.40
C GLY A 94 -0.34 -0.78 3.17
N LEU A 95 -0.55 0.52 2.93
CA LEU A 95 0.51 1.52 2.89
C LEU A 95 0.47 2.25 4.22
N HIS A 96 1.63 2.53 4.82
CA HIS A 96 1.65 3.21 6.12
C HIS A 96 3.00 3.85 6.41
N GLY A 97 3.01 4.77 7.38
CA GLY A 97 4.25 5.37 7.86
C GLY A 97 5.05 4.38 8.69
N THR A 98 6.35 4.66 8.81
CA THR A 98 7.30 3.72 9.42
C THR A 98 8.27 4.47 10.29
N TYR A 99 8.28 4.17 11.59
CA TYR A 99 9.16 4.83 12.54
C TYR A 99 10.30 3.92 13.02
N TRP A 100 10.26 2.62 12.71
CA TRP A 100 11.19 1.64 13.30
C TRP A 100 12.37 1.31 12.41
N HIS A 101 12.45 1.82 11.20
CA HIS A 101 13.63 1.70 10.37
C HIS A 101 13.67 2.82 9.33
N SER A 102 14.83 2.98 8.68
CA SER A 102 15.01 3.97 7.63
C SER A 102 15.67 3.36 6.39
N ASN A 103 15.54 2.05 6.19
CA ASN A 103 16.16 1.34 5.06
C ASN A 103 15.27 1.36 3.80
N PHE A 104 14.72 2.51 3.47
CA PHE A 104 13.85 2.65 2.30
C PHE A 104 14.64 2.36 1.02
N GLY A 105 14.02 1.63 0.10
CA GLY A 105 14.68 1.11 -1.08
C GLY A 105 15.04 -0.36 -0.96
N THR A 106 14.92 -0.93 0.24
CA THR A 106 15.20 -2.34 0.53
C THR A 106 13.95 -2.97 1.11
N PRO A 107 13.56 -4.18 0.65
CA PRO A 107 12.41 -4.88 1.26
C PRO A 107 12.67 -5.14 2.74
N MET A 108 11.72 -4.72 3.59
CA MET A 108 11.89 -4.76 5.04
C MET A 108 10.65 -5.25 5.78
N SER A 109 9.49 -5.35 5.14
CA SER A 109 8.24 -5.56 5.84
C SER A 109 7.74 -6.99 5.75
N HIS A 110 6.63 -7.25 6.45
CA HIS A 110 5.93 -8.54 6.39
C HIS A 110 4.83 -8.54 5.32
N GLY A 111 4.90 -7.61 4.37
CA GLY A 111 3.96 -7.53 3.26
C GLY A 111 3.41 -6.13 3.02
N CYS A 112 3.39 -5.28 4.03
CA CYS A 112 2.92 -3.91 3.87
C CYS A 112 3.94 -3.05 3.13
N VAL A 113 3.50 -1.91 2.65
CA VAL A 113 4.34 -0.93 1.97
C VAL A 113 4.72 0.14 2.99
N ASN A 114 6.00 0.16 3.38
CA ASN A 114 6.53 1.06 4.38
C ASN A 114 6.99 2.36 3.74
N LEU A 115 6.40 3.48 4.15
CA LEU A 115 6.80 4.81 3.69
C LEU A 115 7.44 5.59 4.85
N ARG A 116 8.21 6.62 4.52
CA ARG A 116 8.59 7.59 5.54
C ARG A 116 7.32 8.22 6.08
N THR A 117 7.32 8.54 7.36
CA THR A 117 6.09 8.99 8.04
C THR A 117 5.52 10.25 7.41
N ASP A 118 6.35 11.22 7.06
CA ASP A 118 5.88 12.46 6.43
C ASP A 118 5.32 12.21 5.03
N GLU A 119 5.90 11.27 4.30
CA GLU A 119 5.40 10.90 2.97
C GLU A 119 4.10 10.12 3.07
N ALA A 120 4.00 9.25 4.07
CA ALA A 120 2.75 8.54 4.34
C ALA A 120 1.64 9.52 4.72
N ALA A 121 1.97 10.56 5.48
CA ALA A 121 1.01 11.60 5.85
C ALA A 121 0.48 12.31 4.61
N TRP A 122 1.36 12.66 3.68
CA TRP A 122 0.96 13.31 2.43
C TRP A 122 0.03 12.41 1.63
N LEU A 123 0.42 11.14 1.46
CA LEU A 123 -0.35 10.19 0.68
C LEU A 123 -1.70 9.92 1.33
N PHE A 124 -1.73 9.84 2.66
CA PHE A 124 -2.95 9.61 3.43
C PHE A 124 -3.98 10.73 3.20
N GLU A 125 -3.53 11.99 3.19
CA GLU A 125 -4.42 13.11 2.94
C GLU A 125 -4.87 13.19 1.48
N TRP A 126 -3.99 12.78 0.57
CA TRP A 126 -4.28 12.84 -0.87
C TRP A 126 -5.22 11.72 -1.32
N ALA A 127 -5.03 10.51 -0.82
CA ALA A 127 -5.81 9.34 -1.21
C ALA A 127 -7.06 9.21 -0.36
N SER A 128 -8.07 8.52 -0.89
CA SER A 128 -9.30 8.27 -0.16
C SER A 128 -9.67 6.79 -0.23
N VAL A 129 -10.63 6.40 0.60
CA VAL A 129 -11.22 5.07 0.46
C VAL A 129 -11.80 4.97 -0.95
N GLY A 130 -11.46 3.91 -1.66
CA GLY A 130 -11.82 3.71 -3.05
C GLY A 130 -10.69 3.98 -4.03
N THR A 131 -9.61 4.64 -3.61
CA THR A 131 -8.47 4.89 -4.48
C THR A 131 -7.85 3.58 -4.93
N LEU A 132 -7.63 3.43 -6.25
CA LEU A 132 -7.00 2.24 -6.83
C LEU A 132 -5.54 2.14 -6.40
N VAL A 133 -5.12 0.95 -6.04
CA VAL A 133 -3.72 0.62 -5.74
C VAL A 133 -3.31 -0.53 -6.66
N ASN A 134 -2.40 -0.26 -7.58
CA ASN A 134 -1.88 -1.24 -8.52
C ASN A 134 -0.50 -1.69 -8.07
N VAL A 135 -0.35 -2.96 -7.72
CA VAL A 135 0.90 -3.52 -7.20
C VAL A 135 1.50 -4.47 -8.22
N HIS A 136 2.76 -4.22 -8.61
CA HIS A 136 3.43 -5.01 -9.65
C HIS A 136 4.94 -5.06 -9.40
N TYR A 137 5.57 -6.02 -10.06
CA TYR A 137 7.04 -6.08 -10.13
C TYR A 137 7.59 -5.22 -11.25
#